data_a9a87e6d1388dcb1e4e890f05765497e
#
_entry.id   a9a87e6d1388dcb1e4e890f05765497e
#
_cell.length_a   1.000
_cell.length_b   1.000
_cell.length_c   1.000
_cell.angle_alpha   90.00
_cell.angle_beta   90.00
_cell.angle_gamma   90.00
#
_symmetry.space_group_name_H-M   'P 1'
#
loop_
_entity.id
_entity.type
_entity.pdbx_description
1 polymer ?
#
loop_
_entity_poly.entity_id
_entity_poly.type
_entity_poly.pdbx_seq_one_letter_code
_entity_poly.pdbx_strand_id
1 'polypeptide(L)'
;MPFDAMFLTAVAAELRPALVGARVDKVQQPARDTVVLQLRGRDGGGRLLLSANGSRPRVHLTQAQLENPAQPPMFCMLLRKHLAGGRLADVRQPAAERMLDLTFDCTDELGVPCRKHLILELVGRNSNLILTGPDGRILDCLRRVDFEMSELRQLLPGLFYHEPPRQDRRIPQETTEAELLALLDRPDAAMRLDKWLLAHFAGLSPLIARELSFRFAGETDAPIPALDAARLAAFLTAEFTALPPVQMQPMLLWKDGAPTDFTYRDIRQYGGYLRAEPCESFSALLDRFYTETDHAERMRQRSQTLRKAISNLHERTRRKLELQRQELEATHDREQLRRQGDIVTANLHAITRGQTLLRAEDFYDEDLREIEIPLKPNLSPQQNAARFYKDYARAKHAEQVLTQQIAQGEIEEAYLGGVLEELARAENERDLSEIRAELEAGGYVRPADRRKQARQQPSKPMHFRSSDGFDIFVGRNNRQNDQLSLKTARRDDLWLHVQKFHGTHVIIACAGVQPPDGTITEAAELAAYYSEARESQNVPVDVTPVRFLRKPNGAKPGMVVYDRYRTVLVTPDAALPARLRVE
;
A
#
# COMPACT_ATOMS: atom_id res chain seq x y z
N MET A 1 -16.76 -12.35 2.68
CA MET A 1 -15.80 -12.35 3.80
C MET A 1 -15.56 -13.79 4.20
N PRO A 2 -14.32 -14.23 4.29
CA PRO A 2 -14.01 -15.61 4.69
C PRO A 2 -14.40 -15.91 6.13
N PHE A 3 -14.41 -14.90 7.01
CA PHE A 3 -14.83 -15.04 8.40
C PHE A 3 -16.35 -14.99 8.51
N ASP A 4 -17.01 -16.11 8.17
CA ASP A 4 -18.46 -16.26 8.31
C ASP A 4 -18.85 -16.80 9.70
N ALA A 5 -20.13 -17.02 9.97
CA ALA A 5 -20.59 -17.46 11.28
C ALA A 5 -20.18 -18.92 11.55
N MET A 6 -20.12 -19.78 10.53
CA MET A 6 -19.68 -21.17 10.69
C MET A 6 -18.16 -21.22 10.98
N PHE A 7 -17.36 -20.37 10.36
CA PHE A 7 -15.95 -20.23 10.71
C PHE A 7 -15.78 -19.74 12.16
N LEU A 8 -16.60 -18.75 12.58
CA LEU A 8 -16.61 -18.31 13.98
C LEU A 8 -16.99 -19.43 14.94
N THR A 9 -17.93 -20.32 14.56
CA THR A 9 -18.29 -21.50 15.36
C THR A 9 -17.08 -22.41 15.58
N ALA A 10 -16.30 -22.65 14.51
CA ALA A 10 -15.08 -23.44 14.61
C ALA A 10 -14.03 -22.78 15.53
N VAL A 11 -13.84 -21.47 15.40
CA VAL A 11 -12.94 -20.70 16.28
C VAL A 11 -13.44 -20.73 17.74
N ALA A 12 -14.72 -20.52 17.99
CA ALA A 12 -15.29 -20.54 19.34
C ALA A 12 -15.14 -21.93 20.01
N ALA A 13 -15.31 -23.00 19.24
CA ALA A 13 -15.09 -24.37 19.70
C ALA A 13 -13.62 -24.64 20.11
N GLU A 14 -12.65 -23.98 19.44
CA GLU A 14 -11.23 -24.00 19.80
C GLU A 14 -10.94 -23.15 21.04
N LEU A 15 -11.47 -21.92 21.08
CA LEU A 15 -11.19 -20.94 22.15
C LEU A 15 -11.77 -21.35 23.50
N ARG A 16 -12.96 -21.97 23.53
CA ARG A 16 -13.66 -22.35 24.77
C ARG A 16 -12.79 -23.23 25.67
N PRO A 17 -12.30 -24.41 25.25
CA PRO A 17 -11.48 -25.29 26.12
C PRO A 17 -10.12 -24.64 26.46
N ALA A 18 -9.57 -23.80 25.60
CA ALA A 18 -8.27 -23.16 25.82
C ALA A 18 -8.31 -22.01 26.84
N LEU A 19 -9.44 -21.32 26.96
CA LEU A 19 -9.51 -20.04 27.68
C LEU A 19 -10.48 -20.01 28.85
N VAL A 20 -11.52 -20.83 28.88
CA VAL A 20 -12.47 -20.84 30.00
C VAL A 20 -11.76 -21.21 31.32
N GLY A 21 -12.00 -20.42 32.37
CA GLY A 21 -11.32 -20.51 33.65
C GLY A 21 -10.04 -19.68 33.73
N ALA A 22 -9.49 -19.20 32.63
CA ALA A 22 -8.29 -18.37 32.63
C ALA A 22 -8.56 -16.95 33.15
N ARG A 23 -7.59 -16.39 33.87
CA ARG A 23 -7.64 -15.05 34.46
C ARG A 23 -7.07 -14.01 33.48
N VAL A 24 -7.71 -12.86 33.39
CA VAL A 24 -7.20 -11.70 32.64
C VAL A 24 -6.00 -11.08 33.36
N ASP A 25 -4.82 -11.24 32.80
CA ASP A 25 -3.55 -10.72 33.32
C ASP A 25 -3.28 -9.29 32.81
N LYS A 26 -3.45 -9.08 31.49
CA LYS A 26 -3.23 -7.77 30.85
C LYS A 26 -4.27 -7.49 29.76
N VAL A 27 -4.59 -6.20 29.62
CA VAL A 27 -5.41 -5.68 28.52
C VAL A 27 -4.57 -4.67 27.74
N GLN A 28 -4.49 -4.85 26.44
CA GLN A 28 -3.76 -4.01 25.51
C GLN A 28 -4.66 -3.61 24.33
N GLN A 29 -4.42 -2.44 23.76
CA GLN A 29 -5.13 -1.97 22.55
C GLN A 29 -4.10 -1.42 21.55
N PRO A 30 -3.48 -2.30 20.74
CA PRO A 30 -2.42 -1.91 19.82
C PRO A 30 -2.91 -1.03 18.66
N ALA A 31 -4.18 -1.14 18.28
CA ALA A 31 -4.80 -0.30 17.26
C ALA A 31 -6.16 0.21 17.74
N ARG A 32 -6.70 1.23 17.07
CA ARG A 32 -7.99 1.85 17.43
C ARG A 32 -9.14 0.84 17.55
N ASP A 33 -9.10 -0.22 16.75
CA ASP A 33 -10.15 -1.22 16.57
C ASP A 33 -9.71 -2.65 16.98
N THR A 34 -8.58 -2.78 17.66
CA THR A 34 -8.02 -4.09 18.03
C THR A 34 -7.64 -4.11 19.51
N VAL A 35 -8.19 -5.06 20.26
CA VAL A 35 -7.89 -5.31 21.67
C VAL A 35 -7.23 -6.68 21.81
N VAL A 36 -6.26 -6.79 22.71
CA VAL A 36 -5.60 -8.06 23.08
C VAL A 36 -5.76 -8.28 24.56
N LEU A 37 -6.37 -9.40 24.94
CA LEU A 37 -6.45 -9.87 26.32
C LEU A 37 -5.38 -10.93 26.54
N GLN A 38 -4.49 -10.70 27.49
CA GLN A 38 -3.60 -11.75 27.96
C GLN A 38 -4.29 -12.54 29.06
N LEU A 39 -4.57 -13.80 28.80
CA LEU A 39 -5.26 -14.72 29.69
C LEU A 39 -4.27 -15.77 30.21
N ARG A 40 -4.33 -16.06 31.52
CA ARG A 40 -3.47 -17.04 32.17
C ARG A 40 -4.32 -18.04 32.95
N GLY A 41 -4.22 -19.33 32.59
CA GLY A 41 -4.86 -20.45 33.26
C GLY A 41 -3.84 -21.46 33.83
N ARG A 42 -4.30 -22.42 34.60
CA ARG A 42 -3.47 -23.55 35.10
C ARG A 42 -3.06 -24.47 33.96
N ASP A 43 -4.04 -24.82 33.11
CA ASP A 43 -3.90 -25.82 32.06
C ASP A 43 -3.92 -25.17 30.66
N GLY A 44 -3.92 -23.85 30.57
CA GLY A 44 -4.00 -23.12 29.32
C GLY A 44 -3.99 -21.63 29.51
N GLY A 45 -4.17 -20.94 28.43
CA GLY A 45 -4.17 -19.47 28.35
C GLY A 45 -3.60 -19.00 27.03
N GLY A 46 -3.42 -17.72 26.88
CA GLY A 46 -2.87 -17.16 25.65
C GLY A 46 -3.19 -15.69 25.49
N ARG A 47 -2.82 -15.18 24.34
CA ARG A 47 -3.13 -13.80 23.94
C ARG A 47 -4.32 -13.83 22.99
N LEU A 48 -5.49 -13.50 23.50
CA LEU A 48 -6.72 -13.42 22.71
C LEU A 48 -6.79 -12.07 22.00
N LEU A 49 -6.72 -12.08 20.69
CA LEU A 49 -6.89 -10.91 19.83
C LEU A 49 -8.37 -10.76 19.44
N LEU A 50 -8.92 -9.58 19.65
CA LEU A 50 -10.28 -9.18 19.31
C LEU A 50 -10.17 -7.97 18.38
N SER A 51 -10.52 -8.12 17.10
CA SER A 51 -10.48 -7.04 16.11
C SER A 51 -11.87 -6.72 15.59
N ALA A 52 -12.31 -5.49 15.84
CA ALA A 52 -13.51 -4.89 15.24
C ALA A 52 -13.17 -4.06 14.00
N ASN A 53 -12.07 -4.38 13.30
CA ASN A 53 -11.68 -3.70 12.06
C ASN A 53 -12.74 -3.92 10.98
N GLY A 54 -13.19 -2.84 10.34
CA GLY A 54 -14.30 -2.90 9.39
C GLY A 54 -14.05 -3.76 8.13
N SER A 55 -12.79 -3.92 7.73
CA SER A 55 -12.39 -4.75 6.58
C SER A 55 -11.91 -6.14 6.99
N ARG A 56 -11.39 -6.30 8.22
CA ARG A 56 -10.73 -7.53 8.71
C ARG A 56 -11.14 -7.86 10.15
N PRO A 57 -12.46 -8.00 10.42
CA PRO A 57 -12.94 -8.35 11.75
C PRO A 57 -12.57 -9.80 12.06
N ARG A 58 -12.06 -10.08 13.28
CA ARG A 58 -11.59 -11.41 13.67
C ARG A 58 -11.42 -11.60 15.16
N VAL A 59 -11.37 -12.84 15.59
CA VAL A 59 -11.00 -13.26 16.93
C VAL A 59 -10.18 -14.55 16.86
N HIS A 60 -9.05 -14.58 17.56
CA HIS A 60 -8.18 -15.78 17.65
C HIS A 60 -7.10 -15.62 18.71
N LEU A 61 -6.45 -16.72 19.07
CA LEU A 61 -5.20 -16.66 19.84
C LEU A 61 -4.06 -16.18 18.92
N THR A 62 -3.22 -15.25 19.40
CA THR A 62 -2.13 -14.70 18.61
C THR A 62 -0.78 -14.87 19.30
N GLN A 63 0.24 -15.20 18.48
CA GLN A 63 1.65 -15.16 18.87
C GLN A 63 2.33 -13.85 18.42
N ALA A 64 1.67 -13.08 17.55
CA ALA A 64 2.23 -11.85 17.01
C ALA A 64 2.51 -10.80 18.08
N GLN A 65 3.71 -10.22 18.06
CA GLN A 65 4.06 -9.10 18.94
C GLN A 65 3.56 -7.80 18.32
N LEU A 66 2.48 -7.24 18.87
CA LEU A 66 1.88 -6.00 18.42
C LEU A 66 2.40 -4.82 19.24
N GLU A 67 2.81 -3.76 18.57
CA GLU A 67 3.24 -2.52 19.22
C GLU A 67 2.03 -1.79 19.82
N ASN A 68 2.17 -1.36 21.07
CA ASN A 68 1.15 -0.57 21.76
C ASN A 68 1.45 0.92 21.65
N PRO A 69 0.42 1.80 21.57
CA PRO A 69 0.61 3.23 21.62
C PRO A 69 1.20 3.65 22.98
N ALA A 70 1.96 4.75 22.99
CA ALA A 70 2.60 5.27 24.20
C ALA A 70 1.58 5.62 25.29
N GLN A 71 0.39 6.09 24.90
CA GLN A 71 -0.75 6.33 25.79
C GLN A 71 -1.87 5.35 25.42
N PRO A 72 -2.36 4.54 26.37
CA PRO A 72 -3.48 3.63 26.12
C PRO A 72 -4.76 4.43 25.81
N PRO A 73 -5.56 3.99 24.81
CA PRO A 73 -6.87 4.59 24.55
C PRO A 73 -7.83 4.45 25.73
N MET A 74 -8.82 5.35 25.80
CA MET A 74 -9.82 5.37 26.89
C MET A 74 -10.54 4.03 27.05
N PHE A 75 -10.94 3.40 25.95
CA PHE A 75 -11.59 2.09 26.00
C PHE A 75 -10.68 1.00 26.59
N CYS A 76 -9.38 1.04 26.29
CA CYS A 76 -8.41 0.14 26.92
C CYS A 76 -8.34 0.33 28.43
N MET A 77 -8.34 1.59 28.90
CA MET A 77 -8.31 1.90 30.33
C MET A 77 -9.59 1.41 31.03
N LEU A 78 -10.73 1.57 30.39
CA LEU A 78 -12.00 1.07 30.89
C LEU A 78 -12.01 -0.47 30.96
N LEU A 79 -11.56 -1.16 29.92
CA LEU A 79 -11.43 -2.62 29.95
C LEU A 79 -10.47 -3.08 31.07
N ARG A 80 -9.36 -2.37 31.31
CA ARG A 80 -8.45 -2.67 32.42
C ARG A 80 -9.15 -2.54 33.77
N LYS A 81 -9.90 -1.45 33.96
CA LYS A 81 -10.65 -1.20 35.19
C LYS A 81 -11.65 -2.32 35.50
N HIS A 82 -12.34 -2.82 34.47
CA HIS A 82 -13.46 -3.73 34.65
C HIS A 82 -13.12 -5.22 34.51
N LEU A 83 -12.09 -5.58 33.73
CA LEU A 83 -11.79 -6.98 33.42
C LEU A 83 -10.46 -7.49 34.00
N ALA A 84 -9.52 -6.60 34.39
CA ALA A 84 -8.24 -7.05 34.93
C ALA A 84 -8.46 -7.85 36.21
N GLY A 85 -7.86 -9.03 36.29
CA GLY A 85 -8.04 -9.95 37.41
C GLY A 85 -9.28 -10.84 37.35
N GLY A 86 -10.26 -10.51 36.51
CA GLY A 86 -11.45 -11.34 36.27
C GLY A 86 -11.13 -12.65 35.58
N ARG A 87 -12.00 -13.64 35.69
CA ARG A 87 -11.89 -14.96 35.04
C ARG A 87 -12.88 -15.07 33.90
N LEU A 88 -12.43 -15.62 32.75
CA LEU A 88 -13.32 -15.95 31.64
C LEU A 88 -14.20 -17.14 32.05
N ALA A 89 -15.49 -16.92 32.21
CA ALA A 89 -16.46 -17.92 32.63
C ALA A 89 -17.05 -18.69 31.44
N ASP A 90 -17.29 -18.01 30.34
CA ASP A 90 -17.86 -18.63 29.13
C ASP A 90 -17.46 -17.90 27.85
N VAL A 91 -17.53 -18.63 26.73
CA VAL A 91 -17.37 -18.15 25.35
C VAL A 91 -18.59 -18.61 24.58
N ARG A 92 -19.55 -17.71 24.31
CA ARG A 92 -20.84 -18.03 23.68
C ARG A 92 -20.96 -17.34 22.33
N GLN A 93 -21.35 -18.09 21.33
CA GLN A 93 -21.80 -17.59 20.03
C GLN A 93 -23.31 -17.85 19.89
N PRO A 94 -24.16 -16.85 19.60
CA PRO A 94 -25.52 -17.08 19.16
C PRO A 94 -25.54 -17.85 17.84
N ALA A 95 -26.50 -18.76 17.69
CA ALA A 95 -26.52 -19.69 16.56
C ALA A 95 -26.52 -18.96 15.21
N ALA A 96 -25.61 -19.36 14.34
CA ALA A 96 -25.40 -18.80 13.00
C ALA A 96 -25.15 -17.29 12.93
N GLU A 97 -24.83 -16.63 14.05
CA GLU A 97 -24.52 -15.20 14.09
C GLU A 97 -23.02 -14.93 14.13
N ARG A 98 -22.60 -13.82 13.54
CA ARG A 98 -21.21 -13.34 13.60
C ARG A 98 -20.98 -12.46 14.83
N MET A 99 -21.20 -13.05 15.97
CA MET A 99 -21.08 -12.40 17.27
C MET A 99 -20.52 -13.38 18.29
N LEU A 100 -19.63 -12.90 19.18
CA LEU A 100 -19.08 -13.70 20.27
C LEU A 100 -19.27 -12.92 21.58
N ASP A 101 -19.87 -13.57 22.58
CA ASP A 101 -20.02 -13.06 23.94
C ASP A 101 -19.03 -13.76 24.85
N LEU A 102 -18.10 -12.98 25.40
CA LEU A 102 -17.13 -13.41 26.40
C LEU A 102 -17.62 -12.99 27.78
N THR A 103 -18.05 -13.94 28.59
CA THR A 103 -18.55 -13.71 29.94
C THR A 103 -17.41 -13.81 30.94
N PHE A 104 -17.26 -12.78 31.79
CA PHE A 104 -16.22 -12.72 32.83
C PHE A 104 -16.83 -12.65 34.21
N ASP A 105 -16.36 -13.51 35.12
CA ASP A 105 -16.58 -13.37 36.55
C ASP A 105 -15.56 -12.38 37.09
N CYS A 106 -16.03 -11.24 37.56
CA CYS A 106 -15.26 -10.09 38.01
C CYS A 106 -15.65 -9.72 39.45
N THR A 107 -14.93 -8.76 40.01
CA THR A 107 -15.28 -8.09 41.26
C THR A 107 -15.49 -6.61 40.97
N ASP A 108 -16.53 -6.02 41.49
CA ASP A 108 -16.78 -4.58 41.34
C ASP A 108 -15.89 -3.72 42.28
N GLU A 109 -16.07 -2.41 42.24
CA GLU A 109 -15.31 -1.46 43.05
C GLU A 109 -15.55 -1.61 44.57
N LEU A 110 -16.65 -2.23 44.95
CA LEU A 110 -17.02 -2.48 46.36
C LEU A 110 -16.60 -3.89 46.84
N GLY A 111 -15.94 -4.67 45.97
CA GLY A 111 -15.52 -6.04 46.27
C GLY A 111 -16.63 -7.08 46.08
N VAL A 112 -17.78 -6.72 45.48
CA VAL A 112 -18.89 -7.65 45.24
C VAL A 112 -18.68 -8.41 43.95
N PRO A 113 -18.82 -9.75 43.94
CA PRO A 113 -18.76 -10.56 42.69
C PRO A 113 -19.82 -10.13 41.70
N CYS A 114 -19.43 -9.94 40.45
CA CYS A 114 -20.34 -9.54 39.37
C CYS A 114 -19.93 -10.18 38.05
N ARG A 115 -20.88 -10.36 37.15
CA ARG A 115 -20.62 -10.78 35.77
C ARG A 115 -20.56 -9.60 34.84
N LYS A 116 -19.63 -9.66 33.88
CA LYS A 116 -19.50 -8.67 32.79
C LYS A 116 -19.37 -9.40 31.48
N HIS A 117 -19.89 -8.79 30.42
CA HIS A 117 -19.84 -9.36 29.09
C HIS A 117 -19.04 -8.45 28.17
N LEU A 118 -18.08 -9.05 27.46
CA LEU A 118 -17.35 -8.38 26.38
C LEU A 118 -17.83 -9.00 25.08
N ILE A 119 -18.67 -8.23 24.37
CA ILE A 119 -19.35 -8.69 23.17
C ILE A 119 -18.62 -8.19 21.94
N LEU A 120 -18.18 -9.11 21.08
CA LEU A 120 -17.57 -8.81 19.79
C LEU A 120 -18.56 -9.08 18.67
N GLU A 121 -18.91 -8.04 17.93
CA GLU A 121 -19.72 -8.10 16.71
C GLU A 121 -18.82 -8.02 15.48
N LEU A 122 -18.95 -8.98 14.57
CA LEU A 122 -18.09 -9.12 13.37
C LEU A 122 -18.91 -8.83 12.10
N VAL A 123 -19.48 -7.61 12.01
CA VAL A 123 -20.44 -7.21 10.96
C VAL A 123 -19.81 -6.21 9.99
N GLY A 124 -18.65 -6.55 9.43
CA GLY A 124 -17.95 -5.69 8.46
C GLY A 124 -17.72 -4.28 9.00
N ARG A 125 -18.17 -3.25 8.30
CA ARG A 125 -17.99 -1.85 8.72
C ARG A 125 -18.64 -1.53 10.07
N ASN A 126 -19.65 -2.28 10.47
CA ASN A 126 -20.38 -2.11 11.72
C ASN A 126 -19.83 -3.01 12.84
N SER A 127 -18.70 -3.66 12.63
CA SER A 127 -18.04 -4.45 13.68
C SER A 127 -17.73 -3.57 14.89
N ASN A 128 -17.95 -4.14 16.08
CA ASN A 128 -17.81 -3.41 17.34
C ASN A 128 -17.36 -4.33 18.47
N LEU A 129 -16.83 -3.74 19.53
CA LEU A 129 -16.53 -4.41 20.79
C LEU A 129 -17.21 -3.65 21.90
N ILE A 130 -18.11 -4.31 22.62
CA ILE A 130 -19.01 -3.69 23.60
C ILE A 130 -18.80 -4.34 24.95
N LEU A 131 -18.59 -3.54 26.00
CA LEU A 131 -18.55 -4.01 27.38
C LEU A 131 -19.89 -3.70 28.06
N THR A 132 -20.51 -4.73 28.64
CA THR A 132 -21.74 -4.54 29.41
C THR A 132 -21.56 -4.96 30.88
N GLY A 133 -22.40 -4.39 31.72
CA GLY A 133 -22.54 -4.76 33.14
C GLY A 133 -23.41 -6.01 33.34
N PRO A 134 -23.60 -6.42 34.62
CA PRO A 134 -24.39 -7.58 34.97
C PRO A 134 -25.89 -7.40 34.65
N ASP A 135 -26.35 -6.20 34.54
CA ASP A 135 -27.72 -5.80 34.22
C ASP A 135 -27.98 -5.67 32.70
N GLY A 136 -26.94 -5.93 31.87
CA GLY A 136 -27.00 -5.79 30.41
C GLY A 136 -26.86 -4.35 29.92
N ARG A 137 -26.57 -3.38 30.80
CA ARG A 137 -26.28 -2.00 30.36
C ARG A 137 -24.88 -1.89 29.78
N ILE A 138 -24.77 -1.15 28.70
CA ILE A 138 -23.49 -0.83 28.05
C ILE A 138 -22.68 0.06 28.98
N LEU A 139 -21.50 -0.39 29.40
CA LEU A 139 -20.52 0.39 30.14
C LEU A 139 -19.74 1.30 29.19
N ASP A 140 -19.31 0.78 28.07
CA ASP A 140 -18.79 1.52 26.90
C ASP A 140 -18.63 0.57 25.71
N CYS A 141 -18.34 1.15 24.56
CA CYS A 141 -18.08 0.40 23.33
C CYS A 141 -16.97 1.07 22.50
N LEU A 142 -16.35 0.29 21.62
CA LEU A 142 -15.26 0.77 20.77
C LEU A 142 -15.74 1.84 19.77
N ARG A 143 -16.95 1.64 19.24
CA ARG A 143 -17.64 2.59 18.36
C ARG A 143 -19.00 2.90 18.94
N ARG A 144 -19.19 4.13 19.33
CA ARG A 144 -20.50 4.62 19.77
C ARG A 144 -21.36 4.84 18.56
N VAL A 145 -22.60 4.36 18.64
CA VAL A 145 -23.64 4.52 17.60
C VAL A 145 -24.80 5.27 18.23
N ASP A 146 -25.00 6.51 17.82
CA ASP A 146 -26.08 7.37 18.25
C ASP A 146 -27.31 7.27 17.32
N PHE A 147 -28.32 8.05 17.59
CA PHE A 147 -29.56 8.07 16.82
C PHE A 147 -29.36 8.59 15.39
N GLU A 148 -28.41 9.51 15.19
CA GLU A 148 -28.10 10.03 13.84
C GLU A 148 -27.43 8.96 12.96
N MET A 149 -26.66 8.05 13.56
CA MET A 149 -25.98 6.97 12.86
C MET A 149 -26.89 5.75 12.62
N SER A 150 -27.85 5.49 13.51
CA SER A 150 -28.80 4.38 13.38
C SER A 150 -30.07 4.63 14.20
N GLU A 151 -31.21 4.71 13.53
CA GLU A 151 -32.52 4.80 14.17
C GLU A 151 -32.94 3.47 14.83
N LEU A 152 -32.47 2.35 14.28
CA LEU A 152 -32.88 1.01 14.73
C LEU A 152 -32.16 0.54 15.98
N ARG A 153 -30.90 0.96 16.18
CA ARG A 153 -30.07 0.43 17.27
C ARG A 153 -28.98 1.41 17.64
N GLN A 154 -29.05 1.90 18.86
CA GLN A 154 -28.03 2.77 19.44
C GLN A 154 -27.10 1.96 20.36
N LEU A 155 -25.82 2.29 20.35
CA LEU A 155 -24.79 1.70 21.21
C LEU A 155 -24.08 2.83 21.96
N LEU A 156 -24.66 3.23 23.11
CA LEU A 156 -24.16 4.30 23.94
C LEU A 156 -24.05 3.83 25.40
N PRO A 157 -23.08 4.34 26.17
CA PRO A 157 -23.00 4.07 27.60
C PRO A 157 -24.30 4.38 28.33
N GLY A 158 -24.73 3.47 29.20
CA GLY A 158 -25.96 3.59 29.99
C GLY A 158 -27.21 2.99 29.33
N LEU A 159 -27.22 2.76 28.02
CA LEU A 159 -28.32 2.05 27.34
C LEU A 159 -28.20 0.54 27.54
N PHE A 160 -29.34 -0.17 27.40
CA PHE A 160 -29.31 -1.62 27.37
C PHE A 160 -28.74 -2.12 26.05
N TYR A 161 -27.94 -3.17 26.11
CA TYR A 161 -27.45 -3.85 24.91
C TYR A 161 -28.58 -4.70 24.30
N HIS A 162 -28.79 -4.53 23.01
CA HIS A 162 -29.65 -5.37 22.18
C HIS A 162 -28.80 -6.03 21.08
N GLU A 163 -29.05 -7.31 20.83
CA GLU A 163 -28.41 -8.02 19.71
C GLU A 163 -28.75 -7.34 18.37
N PRO A 164 -27.89 -7.43 17.34
CA PRO A 164 -28.23 -6.99 15.99
C PRO A 164 -29.51 -7.66 15.49
N PRO A 165 -30.33 -6.95 14.68
CA PRO A 165 -31.50 -7.57 14.09
C PRO A 165 -31.13 -8.84 13.33
N ARG A 166 -31.78 -9.94 13.67
CA ARG A 166 -31.60 -11.21 12.95
C ARG A 166 -32.17 -11.11 11.55
N GLN A 167 -31.46 -11.70 10.59
CA GLN A 167 -32.02 -11.87 9.26
C GLN A 167 -33.04 -13.01 9.29
N ASP A 168 -34.12 -12.88 8.51
CA ASP A 168 -35.10 -13.96 8.36
C ASP A 168 -34.57 -15.07 7.46
N ARG A 169 -33.57 -15.81 8.04
CA ARG A 169 -32.89 -16.93 7.39
C ARG A 169 -32.85 -18.11 8.33
N ARG A 170 -32.94 -19.30 7.77
CA ARG A 170 -32.91 -20.55 8.54
C ARG A 170 -31.49 -20.87 9.00
N ILE A 171 -31.39 -21.57 10.12
CA ILE A 171 -30.13 -22.13 10.60
C ILE A 171 -29.93 -23.46 9.87
N PRO A 172 -28.82 -23.66 9.13
CA PRO A 172 -28.61 -24.89 8.35
C PRO A 172 -28.77 -26.16 9.19
N GLN A 173 -28.13 -26.24 10.36
CA GLN A 173 -28.12 -27.44 11.22
C GLN A 173 -29.49 -27.75 11.85
N GLU A 174 -30.42 -26.81 11.88
CA GLU A 174 -31.78 -26.97 12.43
C GLU A 174 -32.81 -27.26 11.34
N THR A 175 -32.41 -27.26 10.06
CA THR A 175 -33.33 -27.43 8.91
C THR A 175 -33.42 -28.90 8.53
N THR A 176 -34.63 -29.42 8.52
CA THR A 176 -34.93 -30.80 8.16
C THR A 176 -35.01 -31.00 6.63
N GLU A 177 -34.84 -32.27 6.18
CA GLU A 177 -34.97 -32.60 4.75
C GLU A 177 -36.38 -32.25 4.18
N ALA A 178 -37.43 -32.47 4.96
CA ALA A 178 -38.80 -32.12 4.57
C ALA A 178 -38.97 -30.60 4.35
N GLU A 179 -38.34 -29.78 5.21
CA GLU A 179 -38.33 -28.32 5.04
C GLU A 179 -37.52 -27.88 3.84
N LEU A 180 -36.37 -28.56 3.54
CA LEU A 180 -35.60 -28.31 2.34
C LEU A 180 -36.39 -28.60 1.07
N LEU A 181 -37.10 -29.73 1.03
CA LEU A 181 -37.98 -30.08 -0.08
C LEU A 181 -39.07 -29.02 -0.29
N ALA A 182 -39.72 -28.59 0.80
CA ALA A 182 -40.77 -27.55 0.73
C ALA A 182 -40.20 -26.19 0.29
N LEU A 183 -38.94 -25.87 0.57
CA LEU A 183 -38.27 -24.66 0.08
C LEU A 183 -37.91 -24.78 -1.40
N LEU A 184 -37.49 -25.93 -1.86
CA LEU A 184 -37.11 -26.18 -3.26
C LEU A 184 -38.34 -26.19 -4.20
N ASP A 185 -39.55 -26.44 -3.68
CA ASP A 185 -40.80 -26.41 -4.45
C ASP A 185 -41.38 -24.99 -4.63
N ARG A 186 -40.73 -23.96 -4.09
CA ARG A 186 -41.15 -22.56 -4.20
C ARG A 186 -40.70 -21.91 -5.51
N PRO A 187 -41.45 -20.89 -6.01
CA PRO A 187 -41.08 -20.16 -7.21
C PRO A 187 -39.72 -19.46 -7.14
N ASP A 188 -39.29 -19.06 -5.95
CA ASP A 188 -37.99 -18.44 -5.70
C ASP A 188 -36.80 -19.41 -5.81
N ALA A 189 -37.07 -20.71 -5.87
CA ALA A 189 -36.06 -21.72 -6.20
C ALA A 189 -35.61 -21.69 -7.68
N ALA A 190 -36.26 -20.90 -8.55
CA ALA A 190 -35.82 -20.72 -9.94
C ALA A 190 -34.56 -19.85 -10.07
N MET A 191 -33.54 -20.10 -9.25
CA MET A 191 -32.24 -19.38 -9.26
C MET A 191 -31.06 -20.35 -9.16
N ARG A 192 -29.86 -19.81 -9.13
CA ARG A 192 -28.62 -20.57 -8.91
C ARG A 192 -28.53 -21.05 -7.47
N LEU A 193 -28.06 -22.27 -7.29
CA LEU A 193 -27.97 -22.92 -5.96
C LEU A 193 -27.12 -22.09 -4.98
N ASP A 194 -25.99 -21.55 -5.39
CA ASP A 194 -25.14 -20.71 -4.54
C ASP A 194 -25.87 -19.47 -3.99
N LYS A 195 -26.70 -18.84 -4.82
CA LYS A 195 -27.50 -17.66 -4.44
C LYS A 195 -28.67 -18.02 -3.54
N TRP A 196 -29.33 -19.12 -3.86
CA TRP A 196 -30.44 -19.65 -3.07
C TRP A 196 -29.98 -20.02 -1.64
N LEU A 197 -28.85 -20.71 -1.52
CA LEU A 197 -28.25 -21.02 -0.22
C LEU A 197 -27.99 -19.75 0.61
N LEU A 198 -27.43 -18.72 0.00
CA LEU A 198 -27.16 -17.44 0.68
C LEU A 198 -28.43 -16.66 1.02
N ALA A 199 -29.51 -16.83 0.27
CA ALA A 199 -30.77 -16.15 0.52
C ALA A 199 -31.55 -16.80 1.69
N HIS A 200 -31.52 -18.13 1.79
CA HIS A 200 -32.37 -18.88 2.73
C HIS A 200 -31.66 -19.27 4.02
N PHE A 201 -30.33 -19.38 4.03
CA PHE A 201 -29.57 -19.89 5.18
C PHE A 201 -28.65 -18.85 5.78
N ALA A 202 -28.71 -18.73 7.11
CA ALA A 202 -27.79 -17.89 7.87
C ALA A 202 -26.42 -18.57 8.03
N GLY A 203 -25.39 -17.76 8.25
CA GLY A 203 -24.07 -18.24 8.65
C GLY A 203 -23.17 -18.74 7.53
N LEU A 204 -23.68 -18.94 6.32
CA LEU A 204 -22.88 -19.39 5.17
C LEU A 204 -22.19 -18.23 4.46
N SER A 205 -20.97 -18.46 3.98
CA SER A 205 -20.25 -17.54 3.09
C SER A 205 -20.47 -17.89 1.61
N PRO A 206 -20.21 -16.94 0.69
CA PRO A 206 -20.22 -17.23 -0.74
C PRO A 206 -19.23 -18.33 -1.16
N LEU A 207 -18.12 -18.48 -0.43
CA LEU A 207 -17.17 -19.57 -0.65
C LEU A 207 -17.83 -20.94 -0.41
N ILE A 208 -18.48 -21.10 0.73
CA ILE A 208 -19.12 -22.36 1.13
C ILE A 208 -20.38 -22.64 0.27
N ALA A 209 -21.17 -21.63 -0.03
CA ALA A 209 -22.33 -21.81 -0.88
C ALA A 209 -21.96 -22.32 -2.29
N ARG A 210 -20.89 -21.77 -2.89
CA ARG A 210 -20.35 -22.26 -4.17
C ARG A 210 -19.74 -23.64 -4.06
N GLU A 211 -19.07 -23.95 -2.93
CA GLU A 211 -18.51 -25.28 -2.70
C GLU A 211 -19.60 -26.34 -2.60
N LEU A 212 -20.71 -26.04 -1.93
CA LEU A 212 -21.85 -26.94 -1.86
C LEU A 212 -22.48 -27.18 -3.24
N SER A 213 -22.64 -26.12 -4.05
CA SER A 213 -23.09 -26.25 -5.44
C SER A 213 -22.15 -27.14 -6.25
N PHE A 214 -20.83 -26.88 -6.18
CA PHE A 214 -19.83 -27.65 -6.90
C PHE A 214 -19.79 -29.12 -6.46
N ARG A 215 -19.88 -29.42 -5.18
CA ARG A 215 -19.89 -30.80 -4.66
C ARG A 215 -21.10 -31.58 -5.13
N PHE A 216 -22.25 -30.93 -5.30
CA PHE A 216 -23.47 -31.58 -5.76
C PHE A 216 -23.52 -31.72 -7.29
N ALA A 217 -23.28 -30.63 -8.01
CA ALA A 217 -23.52 -30.53 -9.45
C ALA A 217 -22.25 -30.50 -10.33
N GLY A 218 -21.05 -30.39 -9.75
CA GLY A 218 -19.80 -30.17 -10.48
C GLY A 218 -19.59 -28.71 -10.94
N GLU A 219 -20.52 -27.82 -10.67
CA GLU A 219 -20.51 -26.41 -11.06
C GLU A 219 -20.81 -25.50 -9.86
N THR A 220 -20.14 -24.34 -9.79
CA THR A 220 -20.29 -23.42 -8.65
C THR A 220 -21.59 -22.64 -8.66
N ASP A 221 -22.31 -22.63 -9.78
CA ASP A 221 -23.47 -21.78 -10.08
C ASP A 221 -24.61 -22.55 -10.75
N ALA A 222 -24.73 -23.84 -10.47
CA ALA A 222 -25.75 -24.72 -11.02
C ALA A 222 -27.16 -24.15 -10.81
N PRO A 223 -28.02 -24.13 -11.86
CA PRO A 223 -29.40 -23.69 -11.74
C PRO A 223 -30.26 -24.76 -11.06
N ILE A 224 -30.95 -24.43 -9.96
CA ILE A 224 -31.78 -25.38 -9.18
C ILE A 224 -32.79 -26.12 -10.06
N PRO A 225 -33.50 -25.50 -11.03
CA PRO A 225 -34.47 -26.22 -11.86
C PRO A 225 -33.92 -27.38 -12.69
N ALA A 226 -32.61 -27.42 -12.89
CA ALA A 226 -31.95 -28.51 -13.58
C ALA A 226 -31.50 -29.65 -12.65
N LEU A 227 -31.72 -29.50 -11.33
CA LEU A 227 -31.26 -30.44 -10.30
C LEU A 227 -32.41 -31.30 -9.78
N ASP A 228 -32.11 -32.53 -9.38
CA ASP A 228 -33.06 -33.39 -8.67
C ASP A 228 -33.28 -32.88 -7.24
N ALA A 229 -34.46 -32.38 -6.94
CA ALA A 229 -34.79 -31.76 -5.67
C ALA A 229 -34.66 -32.72 -4.49
N ALA A 230 -35.06 -33.99 -4.64
CA ALA A 230 -34.95 -34.98 -3.56
C ALA A 230 -33.52 -35.32 -3.23
N ARG A 231 -32.68 -35.54 -4.27
CA ARG A 231 -31.25 -35.78 -4.07
C ARG A 231 -30.54 -34.55 -3.49
N LEU A 232 -30.93 -33.35 -3.93
CA LEU A 232 -30.37 -32.10 -3.41
C LEU A 232 -30.73 -31.90 -1.94
N ALA A 233 -32.00 -32.13 -1.54
CA ALA A 233 -32.43 -32.03 -0.14
C ALA A 233 -31.67 -33.00 0.76
N ALA A 234 -31.55 -34.27 0.39
CA ALA A 234 -30.80 -35.27 1.13
C ALA A 234 -29.31 -34.89 1.24
N PHE A 235 -28.69 -34.45 0.15
CA PHE A 235 -27.31 -33.96 0.14
C PHE A 235 -27.10 -32.76 1.08
N LEU A 236 -27.97 -31.74 0.99
CA LEU A 236 -27.87 -30.56 1.85
C LEU A 236 -28.08 -30.89 3.31
N THR A 237 -29.00 -31.81 3.64
CA THR A 237 -29.19 -32.28 5.03
C THR A 237 -27.91 -32.90 5.59
N ALA A 238 -27.24 -33.75 4.82
CA ALA A 238 -25.97 -34.36 5.23
C ALA A 238 -24.86 -33.30 5.39
N GLU A 239 -24.73 -32.38 4.45
CA GLU A 239 -23.71 -31.32 4.49
C GLU A 239 -23.97 -30.33 5.64
N PHE A 240 -25.21 -29.98 5.93
CA PHE A 240 -25.58 -29.09 7.03
C PHE A 240 -25.32 -29.73 8.39
N THR A 241 -25.61 -31.01 8.53
CA THR A 241 -25.27 -31.77 9.75
C THR A 241 -23.76 -31.86 9.99
N ALA A 242 -22.96 -31.85 8.92
CA ALA A 242 -21.51 -31.88 8.99
C ALA A 242 -20.84 -30.51 9.22
N LEU A 243 -21.60 -29.40 9.23
CA LEU A 243 -21.04 -28.07 9.50
C LEU A 243 -20.43 -27.97 10.92
N PRO A 244 -19.51 -27.00 11.18
CA PRO A 244 -18.98 -26.78 12.52
C PRO A 244 -20.06 -26.67 13.59
N PRO A 245 -19.85 -27.22 14.80
CA PRO A 245 -18.57 -27.75 15.30
C PRO A 245 -18.29 -29.23 15.01
N VAL A 246 -19.08 -29.92 14.17
CA VAL A 246 -18.96 -31.36 13.92
C VAL A 246 -17.73 -31.67 13.06
N GLN A 247 -17.60 -31.03 11.91
CA GLN A 247 -16.41 -31.16 11.05
C GLN A 247 -15.67 -29.83 10.97
N MET A 248 -14.42 -29.83 11.42
CA MET A 248 -13.57 -28.65 11.47
C MET A 248 -12.18 -29.00 10.98
N GLN A 249 -11.80 -28.39 9.86
CA GLN A 249 -10.45 -28.52 9.31
C GLN A 249 -9.96 -27.15 8.90
N PRO A 250 -9.03 -26.54 9.66
CA PRO A 250 -8.49 -25.22 9.31
C PRO A 250 -7.63 -25.34 8.05
N MET A 251 -8.07 -24.69 6.98
CA MET A 251 -7.43 -24.71 5.65
C MET A 251 -7.09 -23.31 5.20
N LEU A 252 -5.83 -23.08 4.84
CA LEU A 252 -5.33 -21.83 4.23
C LEU A 252 -5.25 -22.00 2.73
N LEU A 253 -5.83 -21.05 1.98
CA LEU A 253 -5.89 -21.06 0.52
C LEU A 253 -4.87 -20.10 -0.05
N TRP A 254 -4.03 -20.61 -0.96
CA TRP A 254 -2.92 -19.90 -1.57
C TRP A 254 -3.15 -19.69 -3.06
N LYS A 255 -2.80 -18.50 -3.54
CA LYS A 255 -2.72 -18.15 -4.95
C LYS A 255 -1.40 -17.44 -5.23
N ASP A 256 -0.67 -17.89 -6.24
CA ASP A 256 0.58 -17.24 -6.69
C ASP A 256 1.58 -16.98 -5.54
N GLY A 257 1.69 -17.91 -4.60
CA GLY A 257 2.60 -17.82 -3.45
C GLY A 257 2.14 -16.91 -2.32
N ALA A 258 0.92 -16.33 -2.39
CA ALA A 258 0.34 -15.48 -1.36
C ALA A 258 -0.94 -16.09 -0.75
N PRO A 259 -1.18 -15.94 0.58
CA PRO A 259 -2.42 -16.38 1.19
C PRO A 259 -3.58 -15.49 0.72
N THR A 260 -4.62 -16.10 0.15
CA THR A 260 -5.74 -15.37 -0.47
C THR A 260 -7.04 -15.49 0.31
N ASP A 261 -7.29 -16.65 0.90
CA ASP A 261 -8.52 -16.95 1.63
C ASP A 261 -8.28 -18.05 2.67
N PHE A 262 -9.26 -18.33 3.52
CA PHE A 262 -9.22 -19.41 4.50
C PHE A 262 -10.61 -20.01 4.73
N THR A 263 -10.66 -21.24 5.24
CA THR A 263 -11.91 -21.96 5.45
C THR A 263 -11.78 -23.01 6.55
N TYR A 264 -12.91 -23.57 6.96
CA TYR A 264 -13.03 -24.61 7.98
C TYR A 264 -13.15 -26.04 7.39
N ARG A 265 -13.02 -26.19 6.07
CA ARG A 265 -13.15 -27.48 5.37
C ARG A 265 -12.34 -27.49 4.07
N ASP A 266 -12.12 -28.67 3.52
CA ASP A 266 -11.54 -28.86 2.20
C ASP A 266 -12.41 -28.24 1.11
N ILE A 267 -11.78 -27.52 0.15
CA ILE A 267 -12.41 -26.81 -0.96
C ILE A 267 -11.96 -27.42 -2.28
N ARG A 268 -12.92 -27.88 -3.11
CA ARG A 268 -12.70 -28.56 -4.39
C ARG A 268 -13.01 -27.71 -5.62
N GLN A 269 -13.86 -26.69 -5.47
CA GLN A 269 -14.34 -25.84 -6.57
C GLN A 269 -13.24 -25.13 -7.37
N TYR A 270 -12.04 -25.00 -6.83
CA TYR A 270 -10.92 -24.32 -7.49
C TYR A 270 -9.97 -25.26 -8.22
N GLY A 271 -10.13 -26.59 -8.09
CA GLY A 271 -9.22 -27.56 -8.68
C GLY A 271 -7.76 -27.27 -8.31
N GLY A 272 -6.88 -27.16 -9.32
CA GLY A 272 -5.47 -26.81 -9.14
C GLY A 272 -5.17 -25.31 -9.09
N TYR A 273 -6.18 -24.44 -9.23
CA TYR A 273 -5.99 -22.98 -9.28
C TYR A 273 -5.61 -22.36 -7.93
N LEU A 274 -6.09 -22.93 -6.83
CA LEU A 274 -5.66 -22.60 -5.47
C LEU A 274 -5.03 -23.83 -4.81
N ARG A 275 -3.92 -23.60 -4.11
CA ARG A 275 -3.34 -24.62 -3.23
C ARG A 275 -3.99 -24.49 -1.87
N ALA A 276 -4.58 -25.56 -1.37
CA ALA A 276 -5.10 -25.65 -0.02
C ALA A 276 -4.03 -26.28 0.91
N GLU A 277 -3.77 -25.63 2.04
CA GLU A 277 -2.80 -26.07 3.05
C GLU A 277 -3.49 -26.22 4.40
N PRO A 278 -3.46 -27.41 5.04
CA PRO A 278 -4.01 -27.58 6.38
C PRO A 278 -3.14 -26.88 7.42
N CYS A 279 -3.78 -26.29 8.43
CA CYS A 279 -3.12 -25.66 9.57
C CYS A 279 -3.38 -26.45 10.85
N GLU A 280 -2.54 -26.27 11.86
CA GLU A 280 -2.65 -26.97 13.15
C GLU A 280 -3.91 -26.57 13.94
N SER A 281 -4.33 -25.32 13.83
CA SER A 281 -5.48 -24.76 14.53
C SER A 281 -6.06 -23.55 13.77
N PHE A 282 -7.30 -23.17 14.10
CA PHE A 282 -7.91 -21.96 13.54
C PHE A 282 -7.18 -20.70 13.97
N SER A 283 -6.68 -20.64 15.18
CA SER A 283 -5.87 -19.53 15.67
C SER A 283 -4.54 -19.42 14.92
N ALA A 284 -3.83 -20.52 14.70
CA ALA A 284 -2.58 -20.54 13.93
C ALA A 284 -2.81 -20.12 12.47
N LEU A 285 -3.89 -20.59 11.85
CA LEU A 285 -4.31 -20.21 10.51
C LEU A 285 -4.55 -18.70 10.42
N LEU A 286 -5.35 -18.14 11.33
CA LEU A 286 -5.69 -16.72 11.33
C LEU A 286 -4.48 -15.84 11.64
N ASP A 287 -3.65 -16.24 12.61
CA ASP A 287 -2.43 -15.51 12.96
C ASP A 287 -1.48 -15.44 11.77
N ARG A 288 -1.26 -16.55 11.07
CA ARG A 288 -0.46 -16.61 9.85
C ARG A 288 -1.06 -15.78 8.72
N PHE A 289 -2.33 -16.01 8.38
CA PHE A 289 -3.01 -15.29 7.29
C PHE A 289 -2.96 -13.77 7.49
N TYR A 290 -3.34 -13.30 8.67
CA TYR A 290 -3.38 -11.85 8.92
C TYR A 290 -2.00 -11.25 9.14
N THR A 291 -1.03 -11.98 9.68
CA THR A 291 0.35 -11.48 9.79
C THR A 291 0.95 -11.23 8.41
N GLU A 292 0.79 -12.19 7.49
CA GLU A 292 1.30 -12.06 6.12
C GLU A 292 0.54 -10.99 5.31
N THR A 293 -0.81 -10.99 5.38
CA THR A 293 -1.62 -10.01 4.66
C THR A 293 -1.56 -8.61 5.26
N ASP A 294 -1.46 -8.46 6.59
CA ASP A 294 -1.32 -7.16 7.25
C ASP A 294 0.05 -6.54 6.97
N HIS A 295 1.09 -7.38 6.86
CA HIS A 295 2.42 -6.92 6.42
C HIS A 295 2.37 -6.40 4.99
N ALA A 296 1.82 -7.17 4.06
CA ALA A 296 1.68 -6.77 2.66
C ALA A 296 0.83 -5.50 2.49
N GLU A 297 -0.28 -5.38 3.23
CA GLU A 297 -1.14 -4.19 3.17
C GLU A 297 -0.48 -2.95 3.78
N ARG A 298 0.22 -3.09 4.91
CA ARG A 298 1.01 -1.98 5.49
C ARG A 298 2.10 -1.51 4.53
N MET A 299 2.80 -2.44 3.90
CA MET A 299 3.77 -2.16 2.85
C MET A 299 3.12 -1.36 1.71
N ARG A 300 2.00 -1.85 1.19
CA ARG A 300 1.25 -1.21 0.11
C ARG A 300 0.81 0.20 0.48
N GLN A 301 0.22 0.40 1.67
CA GLN A 301 -0.24 1.72 2.14
C GLN A 301 0.91 2.70 2.34
N ARG A 302 2.03 2.25 2.94
CA ARG A 302 3.24 3.08 3.12
C ARG A 302 3.84 3.46 1.78
N SER A 303 3.97 2.51 0.86
CA SER A 303 4.44 2.76 -0.51
C SER A 303 3.53 3.74 -1.24
N GLN A 304 2.20 3.53 -1.21
CA GLN A 304 1.24 4.44 -1.86
C GLN A 304 1.28 5.86 -1.29
N THR A 305 1.43 6.01 0.04
CA THR A 305 1.52 7.32 0.67
C THR A 305 2.76 8.08 0.23
N LEU A 306 3.93 7.43 0.22
CA LEU A 306 5.17 8.02 -0.27
C LEU A 306 5.08 8.32 -1.76
N ARG A 307 4.61 7.36 -2.56
CA ARG A 307 4.45 7.52 -4.01
C ARG A 307 3.55 8.70 -4.35
N LYS A 308 2.39 8.85 -3.67
CA LYS A 308 1.50 10.00 -3.88
C LYS A 308 2.18 11.33 -3.55
N ALA A 309 2.92 11.39 -2.44
CA ALA A 309 3.63 12.61 -2.05
C ALA A 309 4.70 13.00 -3.08
N ILE A 310 5.52 12.05 -3.53
CA ILE A 310 6.58 12.29 -4.50
C ILE A 310 6.03 12.55 -5.90
N SER A 311 4.98 11.85 -6.34
CA SER A 311 4.31 12.11 -7.61
C SER A 311 3.76 13.54 -7.69
N ASN A 312 3.16 14.04 -6.62
CA ASN A 312 2.69 15.42 -6.56
C ASN A 312 3.84 16.43 -6.66
N LEU A 313 4.98 16.15 -6.02
CA LEU A 313 6.17 17.01 -6.12
C LEU A 313 6.77 16.97 -7.53
N HIS A 314 6.90 15.80 -8.13
CA HIS A 314 7.40 15.60 -9.49
C HIS A 314 6.54 16.35 -10.51
N GLU A 315 5.21 16.19 -10.47
CA GLU A 315 4.27 16.92 -11.32
C GLU A 315 4.36 18.44 -11.15
N ARG A 316 4.50 18.91 -9.92
CA ARG A 316 4.69 20.35 -9.63
C ARG A 316 6.00 20.87 -10.21
N THR A 317 7.08 20.12 -10.08
CA THR A 317 8.39 20.48 -10.64
C THR A 317 8.32 20.54 -12.17
N ARG A 318 7.69 19.53 -12.81
CA ARG A 318 7.50 19.48 -14.27
C ARG A 318 6.71 20.67 -14.79
N ARG A 319 5.58 21.04 -14.15
CA ARG A 319 4.79 22.22 -14.53
C ARG A 319 5.57 23.52 -14.37
N LYS A 320 6.37 23.63 -13.30
CA LYS A 320 7.22 24.79 -13.09
C LYS A 320 8.27 24.92 -14.18
N LEU A 321 8.92 23.83 -14.57
CA LEU A 321 9.91 23.80 -15.66
C LEU A 321 9.29 24.22 -16.99
N GLU A 322 8.08 23.74 -17.29
CA GLU A 322 7.38 24.13 -18.51
C GLU A 322 7.12 25.64 -18.57
N LEU A 323 6.63 26.24 -17.48
CA LEU A 323 6.43 27.68 -17.39
C LEU A 323 7.76 28.44 -17.52
N GLN A 324 8.82 27.98 -16.87
CA GLN A 324 10.14 28.64 -16.97
C GLN A 324 10.74 28.55 -18.36
N ARG A 325 10.51 27.46 -19.10
CA ARG A 325 10.93 27.33 -20.52
C ARG A 325 10.15 28.29 -21.41
N GLN A 326 8.84 28.46 -21.20
CA GLN A 326 8.02 29.42 -21.92
C GLN A 326 8.46 30.86 -21.61
N GLU A 327 8.76 31.18 -20.35
CA GLU A 327 9.30 32.47 -19.96
C GLU A 327 10.69 32.74 -20.58
N LEU A 328 11.54 31.70 -20.66
CA LEU A 328 12.86 31.79 -21.30
C LEU A 328 12.71 32.10 -22.81
N GLU A 329 11.81 31.39 -23.49
CA GLU A 329 11.51 31.64 -24.91
C GLU A 329 11.08 33.08 -25.17
N ALA A 330 10.26 33.65 -24.29
CA ALA A 330 9.84 35.04 -24.37
C ALA A 330 11.00 36.06 -24.22
N THR A 331 12.17 35.63 -23.73
CA THR A 331 13.36 36.51 -23.64
C THR A 331 14.21 36.52 -24.92
N HIS A 332 13.91 35.67 -25.91
CA HIS A 332 14.68 35.56 -27.15
C HIS A 332 14.69 36.88 -27.97
N ASP A 333 13.61 37.65 -27.92
CA ASP A 333 13.45 38.90 -28.68
C ASP A 333 14.16 40.09 -28.02
N ARG A 334 15.01 39.86 -27.02
CA ARG A 334 15.68 40.95 -26.29
C ARG A 334 16.56 41.85 -27.18
N GLU A 335 17.25 41.28 -28.17
CA GLU A 335 18.10 42.06 -29.08
C GLU A 335 17.27 43.04 -29.92
N GLN A 336 16.01 42.72 -30.22
CA GLN A 336 15.07 43.63 -30.85
C GLN A 336 14.76 44.82 -29.94
N LEU A 337 14.62 44.62 -28.62
CA LEU A 337 14.44 45.72 -27.66
C LEU A 337 15.64 46.67 -27.65
N ARG A 338 16.87 46.12 -27.72
CA ARG A 338 18.08 46.94 -27.82
C ARG A 338 18.08 47.74 -29.12
N ARG A 339 17.84 47.08 -30.29
CA ARG A 339 17.77 47.74 -31.62
C ARG A 339 16.72 48.85 -31.63
N GLN A 340 15.52 48.61 -31.10
CA GLN A 340 14.48 49.62 -30.95
C GLN A 340 14.94 50.79 -30.07
N GLY A 341 15.63 50.50 -28.96
CA GLY A 341 16.23 51.56 -28.11
C GLY A 341 17.26 52.41 -28.83
N ASP A 342 18.14 51.77 -29.64
CA ASP A 342 19.14 52.45 -30.44
C ASP A 342 18.50 53.32 -31.52
N ILE A 343 17.47 52.83 -32.25
CA ILE A 343 16.75 53.55 -33.28
C ILE A 343 15.97 54.75 -32.68
N VAL A 344 15.29 54.53 -31.54
CA VAL A 344 14.61 55.64 -30.81
C VAL A 344 15.62 56.71 -30.37
N THR A 345 16.80 56.30 -29.91
CA THR A 345 17.86 57.18 -29.46
C THR A 345 18.41 58.01 -30.62
N ALA A 346 18.62 57.42 -31.81
CA ALA A 346 19.08 58.10 -33.00
C ALA A 346 18.05 59.17 -33.53
N ASN A 347 16.76 58.87 -33.29
CA ASN A 347 15.64 59.69 -33.77
C ASN A 347 14.99 60.59 -32.70
N LEU A 348 15.65 60.84 -31.55
CA LEU A 348 15.09 61.69 -30.48
C LEU A 348 14.61 63.08 -30.93
N HIS A 349 15.26 63.64 -31.92
CA HIS A 349 14.94 64.98 -32.50
C HIS A 349 13.62 64.98 -33.30
N ALA A 350 13.21 63.82 -33.83
CA ALA A 350 12.01 63.68 -34.65
C ALA A 350 10.77 63.28 -33.84
N ILE A 351 10.95 62.93 -32.55
CA ILE A 351 9.85 62.43 -31.67
C ILE A 351 9.25 63.62 -30.90
N THR A 352 7.93 63.83 -31.07
CA THR A 352 7.19 64.82 -30.30
C THR A 352 6.52 64.16 -29.05
N ARG A 353 6.34 64.97 -28.00
CA ARG A 353 5.68 64.51 -26.78
C ARG A 353 4.21 64.14 -27.07
N GLY A 354 3.76 62.99 -26.63
CA GLY A 354 2.41 62.47 -26.90
C GLY A 354 2.34 61.54 -28.11
N GLN A 355 3.41 61.36 -28.86
CA GLN A 355 3.48 60.46 -30.00
C GLN A 355 3.42 59.02 -29.55
N THR A 356 2.62 58.22 -30.26
CA THR A 356 2.39 56.81 -29.93
C THR A 356 3.20 55.84 -30.78
N LEU A 357 3.73 56.28 -31.92
CA LEU A 357 4.44 55.47 -32.90
C LEU A 357 5.58 56.28 -33.54
N LEU A 358 6.78 55.72 -33.59
CA LEU A 358 7.90 56.20 -34.36
C LEU A 358 8.02 55.37 -35.64
N ARG A 359 8.08 56.03 -36.78
CA ARG A 359 8.51 55.45 -38.06
C ARG A 359 9.92 55.93 -38.35
N ALA A 360 10.84 54.99 -38.52
CA ALA A 360 12.25 55.27 -38.75
C ALA A 360 12.90 54.15 -39.56
N GLU A 361 13.99 54.46 -40.24
CA GLU A 361 14.81 53.45 -40.91
C GLU A 361 15.51 52.55 -39.89
N ASP A 362 15.46 51.21 -40.14
CA ASP A 362 16.21 50.25 -39.36
C ASP A 362 17.64 50.14 -39.90
N PHE A 363 18.57 50.84 -39.30
CA PHE A 363 19.98 50.80 -39.68
C PHE A 363 20.70 49.49 -39.32
N TYR A 364 20.00 48.51 -38.74
CA TYR A 364 20.45 47.13 -38.58
C TYR A 364 20.00 46.21 -39.72
N ASP A 365 19.09 46.68 -40.59
CA ASP A 365 18.67 45.98 -41.80
C ASP A 365 19.53 46.44 -42.99
N GLU A 366 20.08 45.52 -43.78
CA GLU A 366 20.89 45.83 -44.95
C GLU A 366 20.13 46.67 -46.00
N ASP A 367 18.82 46.48 -46.08
CA ASP A 367 17.92 47.19 -47.00
C ASP A 367 17.38 48.53 -46.42
N LEU A 368 17.78 48.90 -45.19
CA LEU A 368 17.30 50.12 -44.48
C LEU A 368 15.77 50.24 -44.42
N ARG A 369 15.06 49.12 -44.27
CA ARG A 369 13.59 49.08 -44.25
C ARG A 369 13.04 49.94 -43.11
N GLU A 370 11.93 50.63 -43.40
CA GLU A 370 11.22 51.39 -42.39
C GLU A 370 10.55 50.43 -41.35
N ILE A 371 10.79 50.74 -40.08
CA ILE A 371 10.16 50.01 -38.99
C ILE A 371 9.27 50.94 -38.16
N GLU A 372 8.20 50.37 -37.58
CA GLU A 372 7.29 51.05 -36.69
C GLU A 372 7.60 50.66 -35.25
N ILE A 373 7.98 51.61 -34.40
CA ILE A 373 8.31 51.41 -33.01
C ILE A 373 7.25 52.06 -32.11
N PRO A 374 6.55 51.28 -31.26
CA PRO A 374 5.52 51.79 -30.37
C PRO A 374 6.14 52.59 -29.22
N LEU A 375 5.67 53.84 -29.06
CA LEU A 375 6.07 54.76 -28.01
C LEU A 375 4.97 54.93 -26.97
N LYS A 376 5.35 55.18 -25.71
CA LYS A 376 4.40 55.56 -24.66
C LYS A 376 4.20 57.09 -24.66
N PRO A 377 2.97 57.60 -24.93
CA PRO A 377 2.70 59.00 -25.10
C PRO A 377 2.90 59.82 -23.82
N ASN A 378 2.84 59.23 -22.67
CA ASN A 378 3.06 59.85 -21.37
C ASN A 378 4.54 60.00 -20.98
N LEU A 379 5.47 59.46 -21.78
CA LEU A 379 6.91 59.54 -21.56
C LEU A 379 7.55 60.52 -22.51
N SER A 380 8.66 61.17 -22.10
CA SER A 380 9.48 61.97 -23.01
C SER A 380 10.22 61.07 -24.03
N PRO A 381 10.73 61.58 -25.16
CA PRO A 381 11.53 60.78 -26.09
C PRO A 381 12.69 60.05 -25.43
N GLN A 382 13.43 60.72 -24.55
CA GLN A 382 14.54 60.10 -23.78
C GLN A 382 14.06 59.04 -22.83
N GLN A 383 12.90 59.24 -22.21
CA GLN A 383 12.31 58.23 -21.33
C GLN A 383 11.81 56.97 -22.09
N ASN A 384 11.32 57.15 -23.33
CA ASN A 384 10.96 56.04 -24.21
C ASN A 384 12.21 55.22 -24.60
N ALA A 385 13.31 55.86 -25.00
CA ALA A 385 14.58 55.19 -25.28
C ALA A 385 15.08 54.44 -24.04
N ALA A 386 15.12 55.10 -22.87
CA ALA A 386 15.55 54.47 -21.61
C ALA A 386 14.68 53.27 -21.20
N ARG A 387 13.37 53.29 -21.55
CA ARG A 387 12.48 52.16 -21.32
C ARG A 387 12.94 50.90 -22.09
N PHE A 388 13.26 51.02 -23.37
CA PHE A 388 13.72 49.89 -24.19
C PHE A 388 15.01 49.29 -23.64
N TYR A 389 15.98 50.10 -23.23
CA TYR A 389 17.21 49.61 -22.60
C TYR A 389 16.94 48.96 -21.23
N LYS A 390 16.00 49.49 -20.45
CA LYS A 390 15.58 48.87 -19.18
C LYS A 390 14.92 47.51 -19.41
N ASP A 391 14.06 47.40 -20.43
CA ASP A 391 13.37 46.16 -20.78
C ASP A 391 14.37 45.14 -21.35
N TYR A 392 15.34 45.55 -22.16
CA TYR A 392 16.48 44.72 -22.59
C TYR A 392 17.30 44.19 -21.42
N ALA A 393 17.70 45.07 -20.49
CA ALA A 393 18.47 44.65 -19.31
C ALA A 393 17.71 43.68 -18.42
N ARG A 394 16.38 43.86 -18.27
CA ARG A 394 15.50 42.91 -17.58
C ARG A 394 15.47 41.56 -18.28
N ALA A 395 15.24 41.52 -19.59
CA ALA A 395 15.18 40.30 -20.37
C ALA A 395 16.51 39.53 -20.29
N LYS A 396 17.65 40.24 -20.42
CA LYS A 396 19.00 39.67 -20.28
C LYS A 396 19.23 39.03 -18.89
N HIS A 397 18.80 39.72 -17.83
CA HIS A 397 18.92 39.18 -16.47
C HIS A 397 17.97 37.99 -16.26
N ALA A 398 16.74 38.06 -16.75
CA ALA A 398 15.75 36.98 -16.68
C ALA A 398 16.27 35.71 -17.36
N GLU A 399 16.85 35.81 -18.55
CA GLU A 399 17.45 34.68 -19.26
C GLU A 399 18.51 33.99 -18.42
N GLN A 400 19.47 34.74 -17.82
CA GLN A 400 20.50 34.15 -16.98
C GLN A 400 19.93 33.39 -15.77
N VAL A 401 18.96 34.00 -15.09
CA VAL A 401 18.30 33.39 -13.92
C VAL A 401 17.47 32.17 -14.32
N LEU A 402 16.68 32.27 -15.40
CA LEU A 402 15.84 31.19 -15.89
C LEU A 402 16.67 29.98 -16.36
N THR A 403 17.77 30.22 -17.08
CA THR A 403 18.68 29.15 -17.51
C THR A 403 19.24 28.38 -16.33
N GLN A 404 19.65 29.06 -15.25
CA GLN A 404 20.12 28.39 -14.03
C GLN A 404 18.98 27.64 -13.31
N GLN A 405 17.80 28.24 -13.21
CA GLN A 405 16.65 27.63 -12.57
C GLN A 405 16.14 26.40 -13.32
N ILE A 406 16.14 26.44 -14.65
CA ILE A 406 15.76 25.31 -15.50
C ILE A 406 16.74 24.15 -15.30
N ALA A 407 18.05 24.40 -15.38
CA ALA A 407 19.07 23.38 -15.17
C ALA A 407 18.93 22.73 -13.79
N GLN A 408 18.65 23.51 -12.74
CA GLN A 408 18.43 23.00 -11.41
C GLN A 408 17.11 22.23 -11.27
N GLY A 409 16.07 22.68 -11.93
CA GLY A 409 14.76 22.04 -11.97
C GLY A 409 14.80 20.70 -12.70
N GLU A 410 15.58 20.57 -13.78
CA GLU A 410 15.77 19.31 -14.51
C GLU A 410 16.49 18.25 -13.66
N ILE A 411 17.49 18.67 -12.88
CA ILE A 411 18.15 17.78 -11.90
C ILE A 411 17.16 17.30 -10.85
N GLU A 412 16.30 18.18 -10.38
CA GLU A 412 15.27 17.86 -9.37
C GLU A 412 14.20 16.93 -9.93
N GLU A 413 13.73 17.18 -11.15
CA GLU A 413 12.74 16.34 -11.85
C GLU A 413 13.29 14.92 -12.06
N ALA A 414 14.51 14.80 -12.58
CA ALA A 414 15.18 13.52 -12.78
C ALA A 414 15.36 12.74 -11.46
N TYR A 415 15.75 13.42 -10.38
CA TYR A 415 15.85 12.79 -9.07
C TYR A 415 14.51 12.25 -8.56
N LEU A 416 13.43 13.07 -8.64
CA LEU A 416 12.10 12.66 -8.19
C LEU A 416 11.54 11.50 -9.05
N GLY A 417 11.80 11.50 -10.35
CA GLY A 417 11.47 10.39 -11.25
C GLY A 417 12.18 9.09 -10.84
N GLY A 418 13.48 9.16 -10.57
CA GLY A 418 14.26 8.02 -10.05
C GLY A 418 13.72 7.45 -8.75
N VAL A 419 13.33 8.32 -7.80
CA VAL A 419 12.71 7.90 -6.53
C VAL A 419 11.35 7.21 -6.75
N LEU A 420 10.55 7.66 -7.72
CA LEU A 420 9.28 6.99 -8.06
C LEU A 420 9.51 5.56 -8.58
N GLU A 421 10.57 5.35 -9.38
CA GLU A 421 10.99 4.03 -9.84
C GLU A 421 11.50 3.15 -8.68
N GLU A 422 12.26 3.70 -7.75
CA GLU A 422 12.68 2.97 -6.54
C GLU A 422 11.49 2.54 -5.68
N LEU A 423 10.51 3.42 -5.49
CA LEU A 423 9.28 3.11 -4.76
C LEU A 423 8.43 2.04 -5.47
N ALA A 424 8.48 1.96 -6.80
CA ALA A 424 7.78 0.93 -7.57
C ALA A 424 8.46 -0.45 -7.41
N ARG A 425 9.78 -0.48 -7.20
CA ARG A 425 10.60 -1.70 -7.06
C ARG A 425 10.81 -2.16 -5.63
N ALA A 426 10.43 -1.37 -4.62
CA ALA A 426 10.61 -1.71 -3.22
C ALA A 426 9.89 -3.02 -2.85
N GLU A 427 10.63 -4.07 -2.53
CA GLU A 427 10.13 -5.41 -2.22
C GLU A 427 9.76 -5.59 -0.75
N ASN A 428 10.36 -4.81 0.15
CA ASN A 428 10.22 -5.01 1.58
C ASN A 428 10.17 -3.66 2.36
N GLU A 429 9.79 -3.75 3.63
CA GLU A 429 9.64 -2.57 4.51
C GLU A 429 10.96 -1.83 4.73
N ARG A 430 12.08 -2.53 4.63
CA ARG A 430 13.41 -1.97 4.79
C ARG A 430 13.77 -1.05 3.63
N ASP A 431 13.48 -1.49 2.38
CA ASP A 431 13.67 -0.68 1.18
C ASP A 431 12.87 0.62 1.29
N LEU A 432 11.57 0.54 1.67
CA LEU A 432 10.73 1.72 1.88
C LEU A 432 11.26 2.65 2.99
N SER A 433 11.80 2.09 4.07
CA SER A 433 12.33 2.89 5.18
C SER A 433 13.62 3.62 4.79
N GLU A 434 14.47 3.02 3.96
CA GLU A 434 15.69 3.63 3.43
C GLU A 434 15.37 4.77 2.46
N ILE A 435 14.46 4.54 1.51
CA ILE A 435 13.96 5.58 0.59
C ILE A 435 13.33 6.73 1.37
N ARG A 436 12.50 6.42 2.37
CA ARG A 436 11.91 7.44 3.24
C ARG A 436 12.97 8.25 3.99
N ALA A 437 13.98 7.60 4.55
CA ALA A 437 15.07 8.27 5.27
C ALA A 437 15.91 9.17 4.35
N GLU A 438 16.05 8.82 3.08
CA GLU A 438 16.66 9.67 2.06
C GLU A 438 15.81 10.91 1.80
N LEU A 439 14.50 10.73 1.59
CA LEU A 439 13.54 11.81 1.35
C LEU A 439 13.41 12.76 2.55
N GLU A 440 13.46 12.24 3.77
CA GLU A 440 13.48 13.04 5.00
C GLU A 440 14.77 13.89 5.09
N ALA A 441 15.90 13.30 4.77
CA ALA A 441 17.19 14.00 4.76
C ALA A 441 17.25 15.09 3.67
N GLY A 442 16.58 14.86 2.52
CA GLY A 442 16.44 15.83 1.44
C GLY A 442 15.36 16.89 1.67
N GLY A 443 14.56 16.79 2.74
CA GLY A 443 13.47 17.72 3.05
C GLY A 443 12.19 17.54 2.23
N TYR A 444 12.04 16.42 1.50
CA TYR A 444 10.87 16.12 0.66
C TYR A 444 9.66 15.65 1.45
N VAL A 445 9.89 14.98 2.57
CA VAL A 445 8.84 14.51 3.47
C VAL A 445 9.17 14.89 4.91
N ARG A 446 8.13 15.07 5.73
CA ARG A 446 8.32 15.37 7.14
C ARG A 446 8.97 14.20 7.87
N PRO A 447 9.92 14.44 8.78
CA PRO A 447 10.50 13.38 9.61
C PRO A 447 9.41 12.62 10.36
N ALA A 448 9.49 11.30 10.35
CA ALA A 448 8.65 10.47 11.20
C ALA A 448 9.04 10.67 12.67
N ASP A 449 8.06 10.57 13.59
CA ASP A 449 8.31 10.68 15.03
C ASP A 449 9.25 9.54 15.48
N ARG A 450 10.54 9.86 15.64
CA ARG A 450 11.65 8.90 15.85
C ARG A 450 11.66 8.24 17.23
N ARG A 451 10.58 8.28 17.98
CA ARG A 451 10.55 7.78 19.36
C ARG A 451 10.64 6.28 19.52
N LYS A 452 11.18 5.47 18.66
CA LYS A 452 11.51 4.03 18.89
C LYS A 452 11.78 3.21 17.60
N GLN A 453 12.37 3.76 16.58
CA GLN A 453 12.91 2.83 15.56
C GLN A 453 14.33 2.41 15.97
N ALA A 454 14.48 1.14 16.33
CA ALA A 454 15.79 0.53 16.45
C ALA A 454 16.56 0.79 15.13
N ARG A 455 17.84 1.17 15.25
CA ARG A 455 18.73 1.44 14.12
C ARG A 455 18.83 0.14 13.30
N GLN A 456 18.01 0.01 12.26
CA GLN A 456 18.08 -1.13 11.35
C GLN A 456 19.39 -1.07 10.57
N GLN A 457 20.06 -2.22 10.41
CA GLN A 457 21.26 -2.29 9.57
C GLN A 457 20.87 -2.00 8.12
N PRO A 458 21.67 -1.28 7.31
CA PRO A 458 21.38 -1.01 5.91
C PRO A 458 21.12 -2.29 5.12
N SER A 459 20.24 -2.24 4.14
CA SER A 459 20.00 -3.35 3.22
C SER A 459 21.26 -3.59 2.38
N LYS A 460 21.51 -4.85 1.98
CA LYS A 460 22.61 -5.17 1.07
C LYS A 460 22.14 -4.99 -0.38
N PRO A 461 23.03 -4.60 -1.31
CA PRO A 461 22.73 -4.65 -2.74
C PRO A 461 22.24 -6.04 -3.14
N MET A 462 21.42 -6.12 -4.18
CA MET A 462 21.04 -7.41 -4.75
C MET A 462 22.28 -8.06 -5.36
N HIS A 463 22.48 -9.35 -5.08
CA HIS A 463 23.64 -10.10 -5.53
C HIS A 463 23.21 -11.16 -6.55
N PHE A 464 23.83 -11.14 -7.70
CA PHE A 464 23.66 -12.07 -8.79
C PHE A 464 25.00 -12.68 -9.17
N ARG A 465 24.98 -13.82 -9.85
CA ARG A 465 26.17 -14.46 -10.42
C ARG A 465 25.91 -14.77 -11.88
N SER A 466 26.76 -14.25 -12.75
CA SER A 466 26.66 -14.51 -14.19
C SER A 466 26.84 -15.98 -14.52
N SER A 467 26.44 -16.39 -15.72
CA SER A 467 26.66 -17.74 -16.24
C SER A 467 28.14 -18.09 -16.33
N ASP A 468 29.01 -17.09 -16.45
CA ASP A 468 30.48 -17.24 -16.48
C ASP A 468 31.11 -17.16 -15.08
N GLY A 469 30.31 -17.04 -14.00
CA GLY A 469 30.76 -17.07 -12.62
C GLY A 469 31.18 -15.72 -12.00
N PHE A 470 30.97 -14.59 -12.69
CA PHE A 470 31.23 -13.26 -12.15
C PHE A 470 30.13 -12.80 -11.21
N ASP A 471 30.51 -12.16 -10.11
CA ASP A 471 29.57 -11.54 -9.19
C ASP A 471 29.07 -10.20 -9.75
N ILE A 472 27.73 -10.02 -9.76
CA ILE A 472 27.05 -8.82 -10.22
C ILE A 472 26.25 -8.25 -9.06
N PHE A 473 26.43 -6.97 -8.78
CA PHE A 473 25.73 -6.26 -7.71
C PHE A 473 24.81 -5.18 -8.28
N VAL A 474 23.56 -5.17 -7.80
CA VAL A 474 22.54 -4.23 -8.25
C VAL A 474 22.05 -3.43 -7.05
N GLY A 475 22.10 -2.10 -7.12
CA GLY A 475 21.64 -1.22 -6.06
C GLY A 475 20.12 -1.21 -5.93
N ARG A 476 19.60 -1.05 -4.70
CA ARG A 476 18.16 -1.01 -4.42
C ARG A 476 17.60 0.42 -4.38
N ASN A 477 18.45 1.38 -4.07
CA ASN A 477 18.08 2.79 -3.94
C ASN A 477 19.30 3.70 -4.23
N ASN A 478 19.05 5.00 -4.37
CA ASN A 478 20.08 5.99 -4.74
C ASN A 478 21.27 6.03 -3.77
N ARG A 479 21.04 5.87 -2.46
CA ARG A 479 22.12 5.80 -1.47
C ARG A 479 22.98 4.56 -1.65
N GLN A 480 22.36 3.42 -1.94
CA GLN A 480 23.10 2.20 -2.26
C GLN A 480 23.83 2.32 -3.59
N ASN A 481 23.23 2.94 -4.61
CA ASN A 481 23.87 3.24 -5.88
C ASN A 481 25.17 4.03 -5.67
N ASP A 482 25.12 5.09 -4.86
CA ASP A 482 26.30 5.86 -4.47
C ASP A 482 27.34 5.01 -3.72
N GLN A 483 26.91 4.26 -2.71
CA GLN A 483 27.80 3.43 -1.92
C GLN A 483 28.46 2.34 -2.77
N LEU A 484 27.68 1.68 -3.61
CA LEU A 484 28.13 0.61 -4.49
C LEU A 484 29.16 1.13 -5.50
N SER A 485 28.83 2.21 -6.23
CA SER A 485 29.64 2.71 -7.33
C SER A 485 30.87 3.53 -6.90
N LEU A 486 30.75 4.29 -5.78
CA LEU A 486 31.79 5.25 -5.39
C LEU A 486 32.66 4.81 -4.20
N LYS A 487 32.20 3.79 -3.43
CA LYS A 487 32.91 3.34 -2.22
C LYS A 487 33.27 1.87 -2.21
N THR A 488 32.39 0.99 -2.76
CA THR A 488 32.54 -0.46 -2.67
C THR A 488 33.24 -1.04 -3.89
N ALA A 489 32.83 -0.62 -5.10
CA ALA A 489 33.38 -1.10 -6.35
C ALA A 489 34.88 -0.69 -6.51
N ARG A 490 35.67 -1.58 -7.10
CA ARG A 490 37.05 -1.32 -7.43
C ARG A 490 37.16 -0.50 -8.71
N ARG A 491 38.28 0.17 -8.91
CA ARG A 491 38.51 1.07 -10.06
C ARG A 491 38.37 0.39 -11.42
N ASP A 492 38.67 -0.90 -11.49
CA ASP A 492 38.64 -1.71 -12.73
C ASP A 492 37.35 -2.52 -12.88
N ASP A 493 36.44 -2.51 -11.90
CA ASP A 493 35.10 -3.09 -12.03
C ASP A 493 34.30 -2.34 -13.10
N LEU A 494 33.34 -3.02 -13.74
CA LEU A 494 32.47 -2.40 -14.74
C LEU A 494 31.18 -1.92 -14.06
N TRP A 495 30.85 -0.67 -14.34
CA TRP A 495 29.59 -0.04 -13.99
C TRP A 495 28.68 0.01 -15.21
N LEU A 496 27.40 -0.30 -15.01
CA LEU A 496 26.39 -0.28 -16.04
C LEU A 496 25.17 0.51 -15.57
N HIS A 497 24.55 1.24 -16.50
CA HIS A 497 23.29 1.95 -16.29
C HIS A 497 22.53 2.15 -17.62
N VAL A 498 21.21 2.14 -17.58
CA VAL A 498 20.38 2.45 -18.74
C VAL A 498 20.56 3.90 -19.19
N GLN A 499 20.66 4.12 -20.50
CA GLN A 499 20.82 5.45 -21.06
C GLN A 499 19.45 6.17 -21.15
N LYS A 500 19.36 7.42 -20.65
CA LYS A 500 18.16 8.27 -20.72
C LYS A 500 16.89 7.78 -20.00
N PHE A 501 16.98 6.73 -19.22
CA PHE A 501 15.89 6.22 -18.39
C PHE A 501 16.28 6.21 -16.92
N HIS A 502 15.29 6.27 -16.04
CA HIS A 502 15.52 6.05 -14.61
C HIS A 502 15.80 4.57 -14.36
N GLY A 503 16.88 4.30 -13.63
CA GLY A 503 17.35 2.93 -13.39
C GLY A 503 18.24 2.83 -12.15
N THR A 504 18.91 1.71 -12.02
CA THR A 504 19.82 1.43 -10.93
C THR A 504 21.26 1.26 -11.42
N HIS A 505 22.21 1.41 -10.52
CA HIS A 505 23.60 1.09 -10.80
C HIS A 505 23.83 -0.42 -10.69
N VAL A 506 24.45 -0.98 -11.70
CA VAL A 506 24.88 -2.37 -11.74
C VAL A 506 26.41 -2.41 -11.79
N ILE A 507 27.02 -3.24 -10.96
CA ILE A 507 28.47 -3.43 -10.91
C ILE A 507 28.82 -4.89 -11.19
N ILE A 508 29.69 -5.13 -12.16
CA ILE A 508 30.35 -6.42 -12.33
C ILE A 508 31.67 -6.36 -11.59
N ALA A 509 31.85 -7.25 -10.62
CA ALA A 509 33.12 -7.39 -9.88
C ALA A 509 34.13 -8.14 -10.76
N CYS A 510 35.02 -7.38 -11.41
CA CYS A 510 35.95 -7.92 -12.41
C CYS A 510 37.17 -8.63 -11.81
N ALA A 511 37.53 -8.31 -10.55
CA ALA A 511 38.71 -8.88 -9.87
C ALA A 511 40.01 -8.85 -10.69
N GLY A 512 40.18 -7.86 -11.59
CA GLY A 512 41.30 -7.71 -12.48
C GLY A 512 41.25 -8.54 -13.78
N VAL A 513 40.12 -9.25 -14.02
CA VAL A 513 39.88 -10.04 -15.22
C VAL A 513 38.81 -9.35 -16.07
N GLN A 514 39.00 -9.28 -17.38
CA GLN A 514 37.99 -8.73 -18.27
C GLN A 514 36.83 -9.72 -18.38
N PRO A 515 35.58 -9.32 -18.03
CA PRO A 515 34.43 -10.21 -18.13
C PRO A 515 34.09 -10.49 -19.62
N PRO A 516 33.64 -11.72 -19.94
CA PRO A 516 33.14 -12.07 -21.26
C PRO A 516 31.92 -11.24 -21.66
N ASP A 517 31.67 -11.15 -22.97
CA ASP A 517 30.51 -10.41 -23.49
C ASP A 517 29.18 -10.98 -23.00
N GLY A 518 29.10 -12.31 -22.74
CA GLY A 518 27.93 -12.93 -22.10
C GLY A 518 27.60 -12.35 -20.73
N THR A 519 28.60 -12.23 -19.85
CA THR A 519 28.47 -11.60 -18.53
C THR A 519 28.03 -10.12 -18.63
N ILE A 520 28.59 -9.38 -19.61
CA ILE A 520 28.23 -7.97 -19.83
C ILE A 520 26.78 -7.85 -20.30
N THR A 521 26.35 -8.75 -21.19
CA THR A 521 24.96 -8.80 -21.66
C THR A 521 23.99 -9.12 -20.51
N GLU A 522 24.25 -10.14 -19.70
CA GLU A 522 23.44 -10.47 -18.51
C GLU A 522 23.36 -9.30 -17.51
N ALA A 523 24.47 -8.62 -17.25
CA ALA A 523 24.49 -7.45 -16.38
C ALA A 523 23.71 -6.25 -16.98
N ALA A 524 23.80 -6.06 -18.31
CA ALA A 524 23.03 -5.04 -19.03
C ALA A 524 21.52 -5.35 -19.03
N GLU A 525 21.14 -6.61 -19.20
CA GLU A 525 19.75 -7.06 -19.09
C GLU A 525 19.20 -6.85 -17.67
N LEU A 526 20.00 -7.11 -16.62
CA LEU A 526 19.65 -6.78 -15.24
C LEU A 526 19.49 -5.26 -15.06
N ALA A 527 20.37 -4.42 -15.62
CA ALA A 527 20.23 -2.97 -15.57
C ALA A 527 18.94 -2.49 -16.24
N ALA A 528 18.61 -3.05 -17.39
CA ALA A 528 17.38 -2.75 -18.13
C ALA A 528 16.13 -3.26 -17.38
N TYR A 529 16.17 -4.46 -16.80
CA TYR A 529 15.07 -5.03 -16.01
C TYR A 529 14.76 -4.19 -14.76
N TYR A 530 15.80 -3.71 -14.06
CA TYR A 530 15.66 -2.84 -12.89
C TYR A 530 15.61 -1.35 -13.26
N SER A 531 14.93 -1.01 -14.36
CA SER A 531 14.75 0.36 -14.83
C SER A 531 13.31 0.62 -15.28
N GLU A 532 13.04 1.88 -15.60
CA GLU A 532 11.79 2.30 -16.26
C GLU A 532 11.56 1.59 -17.61
N ALA A 533 12.64 1.18 -18.28
CA ALA A 533 12.60 0.54 -19.59
C ALA A 533 12.41 -1.00 -19.56
N ARG A 534 11.98 -1.58 -18.44
CA ARG A 534 11.86 -3.04 -18.24
C ARG A 534 10.94 -3.78 -19.21
N GLU A 535 9.98 -3.07 -19.82
CA GLU A 535 9.05 -3.64 -20.81
C GLU A 535 9.40 -3.23 -22.26
N SER A 536 10.53 -2.51 -22.42
CA SER A 536 10.98 -2.03 -23.73
C SER A 536 11.92 -3.03 -24.41
N GLN A 537 12.02 -2.97 -25.73
CA GLN A 537 12.99 -3.72 -26.51
C GLN A 537 14.16 -2.82 -26.90
N ASN A 538 15.33 -3.42 -27.14
CA ASN A 538 16.55 -2.71 -27.57
C ASN A 538 16.92 -1.54 -26.65
N VAL A 539 16.89 -1.78 -25.33
CA VAL A 539 17.22 -0.79 -24.32
C VAL A 539 18.72 -0.49 -24.35
N PRO A 540 19.14 0.78 -24.54
CA PRO A 540 20.54 1.14 -24.52
C PRO A 540 21.07 1.18 -23.07
N VAL A 541 22.12 0.43 -22.80
CA VAL A 541 22.80 0.36 -21.52
C VAL A 541 24.25 0.77 -21.70
N ASP A 542 24.68 1.82 -20.97
CA ASP A 542 26.05 2.28 -20.99
C ASP A 542 26.90 1.46 -20.02
N VAL A 543 28.08 1.10 -20.47
CA VAL A 543 29.08 0.28 -19.75
C VAL A 543 30.40 1.04 -19.68
N THR A 544 30.90 1.29 -18.48
CA THR A 544 32.18 1.96 -18.29
C THR A 544 32.92 1.43 -17.05
N PRO A 545 34.27 1.42 -17.02
CA PRO A 545 35.03 1.17 -15.79
C PRO A 545 34.73 2.22 -14.71
N VAL A 546 34.60 1.76 -13.46
CA VAL A 546 34.29 2.62 -12.30
C VAL A 546 35.24 3.80 -12.15
N ARG A 547 36.50 3.69 -12.58
CA ARG A 547 37.50 4.80 -12.56
C ARG A 547 37.09 6.03 -13.36
N PHE A 548 36.13 5.90 -14.30
CA PHE A 548 35.61 7.02 -15.11
C PHE A 548 34.34 7.63 -14.55
N LEU A 549 33.84 7.13 -13.41
CA LEU A 549 32.74 7.74 -12.68
C LEU A 549 33.20 8.91 -11.83
N ARG A 550 32.40 9.97 -11.83
CA ARG A 550 32.59 11.14 -10.96
C ARG A 550 31.26 11.57 -10.38
N LYS A 551 31.28 11.97 -9.12
CA LYS A 551 30.12 12.62 -8.51
C LYS A 551 30.36 14.12 -8.46
N PRO A 552 29.54 14.95 -9.16
CA PRO A 552 29.63 16.41 -9.07
C PRO A 552 29.35 16.90 -7.65
N ASN A 553 29.97 18.00 -7.25
CA ASN A 553 29.72 18.63 -5.96
C ASN A 553 28.25 19.05 -5.87
N GLY A 554 27.58 18.69 -4.78
CA GLY A 554 26.16 18.98 -4.56
C GLY A 554 25.19 18.10 -5.35
N ALA A 555 25.64 17.10 -6.11
CA ALA A 555 24.77 16.18 -6.82
C ALA A 555 23.90 15.37 -5.87
N LYS A 556 22.64 15.13 -6.27
CA LYS A 556 21.68 14.29 -5.54
C LYS A 556 22.22 12.87 -5.37
N PRO A 557 21.72 12.10 -4.38
CA PRO A 557 22.04 10.67 -4.27
C PRO A 557 21.72 9.94 -5.59
N GLY A 558 22.54 8.95 -5.95
CA GLY A 558 22.41 8.18 -7.19
C GLY A 558 22.89 8.86 -8.47
N MET A 559 23.16 10.17 -8.44
CA MET A 559 23.62 10.90 -9.62
C MET A 559 25.14 10.83 -9.77
N VAL A 560 25.59 10.36 -10.93
CA VAL A 560 27.00 10.32 -11.34
C VAL A 560 27.14 10.84 -12.77
N VAL A 561 28.31 11.36 -13.10
CA VAL A 561 28.72 11.65 -14.47
C VAL A 561 29.86 10.71 -14.85
N TYR A 562 29.90 10.30 -16.09
CA TYR A 562 30.88 9.35 -16.60
C TYR A 562 31.30 9.70 -18.01
N ASP A 563 32.47 9.25 -18.38
CA ASP A 563 33.02 9.37 -19.72
C ASP A 563 33.59 8.00 -20.17
N ARG A 564 34.02 7.91 -21.45
CA ARG A 564 34.64 6.71 -22.03
C ARG A 564 33.84 5.43 -21.87
N TYR A 565 32.56 5.50 -22.16
CA TYR A 565 31.63 4.39 -22.11
C TYR A 565 31.42 3.74 -23.49
N ARG A 566 30.92 2.52 -23.48
CA ARG A 566 30.30 1.87 -24.65
C ARG A 566 28.85 1.57 -24.33
N THR A 567 27.99 1.58 -25.35
CA THR A 567 26.57 1.27 -25.21
C THR A 567 26.29 -0.12 -25.75
N VAL A 568 25.56 -0.92 -24.99
CA VAL A 568 25.06 -2.26 -25.35
C VAL A 568 23.54 -2.18 -25.46
N LEU A 569 22.96 -2.73 -26.54
CA LEU A 569 21.52 -2.82 -26.72
C LEU A 569 21.03 -4.18 -26.22
N VAL A 570 20.11 -4.19 -25.27
CA VAL A 570 19.56 -5.42 -24.69
C VAL A 570 18.02 -5.37 -24.59
N THR A 571 17.41 -6.53 -24.58
CA THR A 571 15.98 -6.67 -24.27
C THR A 571 15.86 -7.38 -22.91
N PRO A 572 15.22 -6.76 -21.90
CA PRO A 572 15.11 -7.34 -20.56
C PRO A 572 14.41 -8.71 -20.59
N ASP A 573 15.00 -9.72 -19.94
CA ASP A 573 14.37 -11.02 -19.70
C ASP A 573 13.83 -11.07 -18.25
N ALA A 574 12.52 -11.22 -18.11
CA ALA A 574 11.87 -11.31 -16.82
C ALA A 574 12.29 -12.54 -15.98
N ALA A 575 12.77 -13.60 -16.62
CA ALA A 575 13.24 -14.82 -15.95
C ALA A 575 14.70 -14.71 -15.49
N LEU A 576 15.49 -13.80 -16.06
CA LEU A 576 16.93 -13.67 -15.79
C LEU A 576 17.24 -13.39 -14.32
N PRO A 577 16.55 -12.44 -13.62
CA PRO A 577 16.85 -12.19 -12.23
C PRO A 577 16.68 -13.41 -11.33
N ALA A 578 15.64 -14.22 -11.57
CA ALA A 578 15.42 -15.44 -10.79
C ALA A 578 16.50 -16.51 -11.07
N ARG A 579 16.99 -16.57 -12.29
CA ARG A 579 18.02 -17.54 -12.73
C ARG A 579 19.40 -17.22 -12.16
N LEU A 580 19.76 -15.96 -12.07
CA LEU A 580 21.11 -15.51 -11.67
C LEU A 580 21.23 -15.12 -10.19
N ARG A 581 20.13 -15.03 -9.44
CA ARG A 581 20.12 -14.56 -8.06
C ARG A 581 20.91 -15.50 -7.15
N VAL A 582 21.82 -14.93 -6.35
CA VAL A 582 22.51 -15.62 -5.27
C VAL A 582 21.71 -15.37 -3.99
N GLU A 583 21.41 -16.42 -3.19
CA GLU A 583 20.64 -16.35 -1.95
C GLU A 583 21.27 -15.43 -0.87
#